data_defdee4ee2f046666dc8e6b9120c1143
#
_entry.id   defdee4ee2f046666dc8e6b9120c1143
#
_cell.length_a   1.000
_cell.length_b   1.000
_cell.length_c   1.000
_cell.angle_alpha   90.00
_cell.angle_beta   90.00
_cell.angle_gamma   90.00
#
_symmetry.space_group_name_H-M   'P 1'
#
loop_
_entity.id
_entity.type
_entity.pdbx_description
1 polymer ?
#
loop_
_entity_poly.entity_id
_entity_poly.type
_entity_poly.pdbx_seq_one_letter_code
_entity_poly.pdbx_strand_id
1 'polypeptide(L)'
;MKTLKVVLVGQPNVGKSSLINALSNAKMRVGNFSGVTLEKAEATLNYKDYTITMIDLPGTYSLNGYTTEERVCKDFLDNESYDIILNVLDSTNLEHNLILTLQLQQLDKAKLIALNMIDEAKIDGIIIDTKQLSEMLHTNVCEVSSTKKQNLNILLDTLIATHESYMKTRDTESIQKDSNNIKWHNTQEEIQEHKHNNIGITSTLAQNAQVIVNHIQKVTKPRAAGSAKLDSILLHRIWSIPIFLLAMFLVFQLSFVLGDFFKEMIESGIDTLATFTKDSIRNELLASLLGDGIIKGVGAVLSFLPLIATLFLGLSLLESSGYMARVAFMLDGLFFKFGLHGKSFIPLVMGFGCSVPAYMATRTLQNKRDKLLTLFIIGFMSCSARLPIYLLFVGAFFSAEYAGIILFGIYLCGFLIALILAKILRIFVFRGESEPFVMEMPRYRIPTLRVIWFSVWGKSYLFLKKAGSVILIGAILVWILANFPKSTLLQEEFNRNIQALETQNLSEREFEEKQKIYENNLLESQLEYSFAGRLGHALEPIFAPLGFDWRLSVALITGFSAKEMVVTTLGVLYALGEEAVDDDLKNQSLQ
;
A
#
# COMPACT_ATOMS: atom_id res chain seq x y z
N MET A 1 17.25 40.61 8.50
CA MET A 1 17.18 39.22 8.95
C MET A 1 18.27 38.43 8.25
N LYS A 2 19.08 37.70 9.00
CA LYS A 2 20.09 36.80 8.44
C LYS A 2 19.39 35.53 7.94
N THR A 3 19.83 34.99 6.82
CA THR A 3 19.29 33.72 6.29
C THR A 3 20.18 32.57 6.72
N LEU A 4 19.57 31.45 7.12
CA LEU A 4 20.26 30.22 7.54
C LEU A 4 19.62 29.01 6.86
N LYS A 5 20.37 28.31 6.01
CA LYS A 5 19.94 27.07 5.35
C LYS A 5 20.39 25.86 6.16
N VAL A 6 19.41 25.10 6.67
CA VAL A 6 19.60 23.91 7.50
C VAL A 6 19.18 22.68 6.73
N VAL A 7 20.06 21.70 6.64
CA VAL A 7 19.77 20.43 5.99
C VAL A 7 19.57 19.35 7.05
N LEU A 8 18.39 18.71 7.04
CA LEU A 8 18.09 17.61 7.94
C LEU A 8 18.55 16.28 7.31
N VAL A 9 19.42 15.58 8.03
CA VAL A 9 19.94 14.28 7.64
C VAL A 9 19.69 13.27 8.75
N GLY A 10 19.36 12.03 8.40
CA GLY A 10 19.14 10.96 9.38
C GLY A 10 18.49 9.77 8.72
N GLN A 11 18.48 8.66 9.43
CA GLN A 11 17.90 7.40 8.95
C GLN A 11 16.39 7.53 8.69
N PRO A 12 15.79 6.60 7.94
CA PRO A 12 14.33 6.51 7.84
C PRO A 12 13.69 6.38 9.24
N ASN A 13 12.54 6.97 9.44
CA ASN A 13 11.71 6.90 10.66
C ASN A 13 12.28 7.55 11.94
N VAL A 14 13.41 8.23 11.90
CA VAL A 14 13.95 8.99 13.05
C VAL A 14 13.15 10.25 13.40
N GLY A 15 12.14 10.57 12.58
CA GLY A 15 11.22 11.69 12.83
C GLY A 15 11.66 13.05 12.26
N LYS A 16 12.46 13.09 11.18
CA LYS A 16 12.90 14.34 10.49
C LYS A 16 11.71 15.22 10.12
N SER A 17 10.79 14.70 9.33
CA SER A 17 9.59 15.44 8.87
C SER A 17 8.67 15.82 10.04
N SER A 18 8.60 14.99 11.09
CA SER A 18 7.87 15.32 12.32
C SER A 18 8.52 16.48 13.06
N LEU A 19 9.85 16.54 13.08
CA LEU A 19 10.60 17.62 13.72
C LEU A 19 10.39 18.94 12.96
N ILE A 20 10.45 18.93 11.63
CA ILE A 20 10.16 20.11 10.80
C ILE A 20 8.71 20.59 11.04
N ASN A 21 7.73 19.70 11.04
CA ASN A 21 6.33 20.04 11.30
C ASN A 21 6.12 20.60 12.73
N ALA A 22 6.89 20.12 13.71
CA ALA A 22 6.81 20.61 15.08
C ALA A 22 7.42 22.01 15.24
N LEU A 23 8.47 22.33 14.46
CA LEU A 23 9.18 23.61 14.45
C LEU A 23 8.49 24.65 13.57
N SER A 24 7.98 24.24 12.41
CA SER A 24 7.31 25.15 11.48
C SER A 24 5.80 25.09 11.71
N ASN A 25 5.17 26.19 12.12
CA ASN A 25 3.72 26.34 12.04
C ASN A 25 3.24 26.60 10.59
N ALA A 26 4.14 26.56 9.60
CA ALA A 26 3.90 26.87 8.20
C ALA A 26 3.68 25.60 7.36
N LYS A 27 2.91 25.72 6.28
CA LYS A 27 2.75 24.65 5.29
C LYS A 27 4.10 24.34 4.63
N MET A 28 4.54 23.09 4.71
CA MET A 28 5.73 22.62 3.99
C MET A 28 5.51 22.80 2.47
N ARG A 29 6.50 23.34 1.79
CA ARG A 29 6.53 23.31 0.33
C ARG A 29 7.12 21.98 -0.10
N VAL A 30 6.39 21.26 -0.94
CA VAL A 30 6.83 19.97 -1.50
C VAL A 30 7.23 20.19 -2.95
N GLY A 31 8.44 19.79 -3.29
CA GLY A 31 8.98 19.77 -4.66
C GLY A 31 9.63 18.41 -4.92
N ASN A 32 10.34 18.27 -6.02
CA ASN A 32 11.15 17.07 -6.29
C ASN A 32 12.63 17.44 -6.35
N PHE A 33 13.49 16.49 -5.95
CA PHE A 33 14.93 16.62 -6.20
C PHE A 33 15.22 16.55 -7.70
N SER A 34 16.20 17.34 -8.17
CA SER A 34 16.57 17.40 -9.59
C SER A 34 16.91 16.01 -10.13
N GLY A 35 16.25 15.61 -11.24
CA GLY A 35 16.54 14.35 -11.94
C GLY A 35 15.96 13.08 -11.33
N VAL A 36 15.23 13.15 -10.21
CA VAL A 36 14.63 11.98 -9.54
C VAL A 36 13.22 12.24 -9.08
N THR A 37 12.42 11.19 -8.90
CA THR A 37 11.03 11.25 -8.41
C THR A 37 10.91 11.27 -6.89
N LEU A 38 11.94 11.72 -6.18
CA LEU A 38 11.92 11.85 -4.72
C LEU A 38 11.44 13.24 -4.31
N GLU A 39 10.55 13.28 -3.31
CA GLU A 39 9.99 14.52 -2.80
C GLU A 39 11.01 15.28 -1.96
N LYS A 40 11.19 16.56 -2.27
CA LYS A 40 11.96 17.52 -1.50
C LYS A 40 10.99 18.35 -0.68
N ALA A 41 11.07 18.27 0.63
CA ALA A 41 10.25 19.07 1.51
C ALA A 41 11.07 20.21 2.13
N GLU A 42 10.58 21.43 1.98
CA GLU A 42 11.20 22.63 2.52
C GLU A 42 10.22 23.37 3.43
N ALA A 43 10.72 23.86 4.57
CA ALA A 43 9.97 24.69 5.48
C ALA A 43 10.79 25.91 5.87
N THR A 44 10.20 27.09 5.84
CA THR A 44 10.84 28.32 6.29
C THR A 44 10.16 28.82 7.55
N LEU A 45 10.96 29.15 8.55
CA LEU A 45 10.50 29.74 9.81
C LEU A 45 11.33 30.97 10.17
N ASN A 46 10.71 31.95 10.82
CA ASN A 46 11.40 33.09 11.39
C ASN A 46 11.60 32.87 12.89
N TYR A 47 12.86 32.94 13.33
CA TYR A 47 13.20 32.80 14.72
C TYR A 47 14.28 33.82 15.11
N LYS A 48 13.98 34.69 16.08
CA LYS A 48 14.83 35.83 16.44
C LYS A 48 15.16 36.66 15.19
N ASP A 49 16.42 36.96 14.94
CA ASP A 49 16.91 37.73 13.80
C ASP A 49 17.21 36.89 12.55
N TYR A 50 16.84 35.59 12.57
CA TYR A 50 17.11 34.64 11.51
C TYR A 50 15.85 34.19 10.76
N THR A 51 15.97 34.10 9.45
CA THR A 51 15.05 33.35 8.60
C THR A 51 15.70 31.99 8.32
N ILE A 52 15.19 30.93 8.94
CA ILE A 52 15.73 29.57 8.86
C ILE A 52 14.95 28.79 7.80
N THR A 53 15.64 28.32 6.77
CA THR A 53 15.08 27.42 5.77
C THR A 53 15.57 26.00 6.06
N MET A 54 14.64 25.12 6.41
CA MET A 54 14.90 23.71 6.69
C MET A 54 14.60 22.88 5.46
N ILE A 55 15.52 22.01 5.06
CA ILE A 55 15.42 21.11 3.91
C ILE A 55 15.46 19.68 4.43
N ASP A 56 14.39 18.92 4.17
CA ASP A 56 14.29 17.49 4.54
C ASP A 56 14.93 16.64 3.44
N LEU A 57 16.06 15.97 3.75
CA LEU A 57 16.64 14.99 2.85
C LEU A 57 16.00 13.61 3.03
N PRO A 58 15.97 12.80 1.98
CA PRO A 58 15.49 11.42 2.06
C PRO A 58 16.20 10.67 3.19
N GLY A 59 15.46 9.81 3.91
CA GLY A 59 16.05 8.99 4.96
C GLY A 59 17.05 8.00 4.36
N THR A 60 18.29 8.00 4.90
CA THR A 60 19.36 7.14 4.40
C THR A 60 20.09 6.44 5.55
N TYR A 61 20.50 5.21 5.32
CA TYR A 61 21.28 4.44 6.31
C TYR A 61 22.79 4.72 6.20
N SER A 62 23.25 5.10 5.02
CA SER A 62 24.66 5.42 4.76
C SER A 62 24.78 6.43 3.61
N LEU A 63 25.98 6.96 3.38
CA LEU A 63 26.32 7.82 2.24
C LEU A 63 27.08 7.06 1.15
N ASN A 64 26.98 5.73 1.12
CA ASN A 64 27.75 4.90 0.17
C ASN A 64 27.18 4.93 -1.27
N GLY A 65 25.94 5.43 -1.47
CA GLY A 65 25.34 5.59 -2.79
C GLY A 65 24.76 4.31 -3.39
N TYR A 66 24.46 3.30 -2.59
CA TYR A 66 23.84 2.05 -3.07
C TYR A 66 22.38 2.23 -3.46
N THR A 67 21.60 2.95 -2.64
CA THR A 67 20.20 3.23 -2.92
C THR A 67 20.04 4.58 -3.64
N THR A 68 18.87 4.80 -4.24
CA THR A 68 18.55 6.08 -4.88
C THR A 68 18.53 7.23 -3.86
N GLU A 69 18.00 6.96 -2.67
CA GLU A 69 17.97 7.91 -1.55
C GLU A 69 19.37 8.28 -1.07
N GLU A 70 20.26 7.29 -0.93
CA GLU A 70 21.64 7.52 -0.54
C GLU A 70 22.38 8.39 -1.57
N ARG A 71 22.18 8.11 -2.86
CA ARG A 71 22.77 8.92 -3.94
C ARG A 71 22.29 10.37 -3.90
N VAL A 72 20.96 10.57 -3.80
CA VAL A 72 20.38 11.92 -3.73
C VAL A 72 20.88 12.67 -2.50
N CYS A 73 20.93 12.00 -1.34
CA CYS A 73 21.43 12.59 -0.11
C CYS A 73 22.91 13.00 -0.25
N LYS A 74 23.74 12.11 -0.79
CA LYS A 74 25.16 12.38 -1.03
C LYS A 74 25.36 13.50 -2.05
N ASP A 75 24.71 13.42 -3.21
CA ASP A 75 24.82 14.43 -4.27
C ASP A 75 24.39 15.81 -3.77
N PHE A 76 23.36 15.88 -2.92
CA PHE A 76 22.93 17.12 -2.31
C PHE A 76 23.97 17.67 -1.33
N LEU A 77 24.50 16.82 -0.46
CA LEU A 77 25.52 17.23 0.53
C LEU A 77 26.84 17.67 -0.12
N ASP A 78 27.20 17.08 -1.26
CA ASP A 78 28.43 17.38 -2.00
C ASP A 78 28.31 18.64 -2.90
N ASN A 79 27.13 18.85 -3.54
CA ASN A 79 27.01 19.84 -4.60
C ASN A 79 26.15 21.07 -4.27
N GLU A 80 25.26 20.99 -3.26
CA GLU A 80 24.37 22.08 -2.92
C GLU A 80 24.91 22.99 -1.80
N SER A 81 24.47 24.25 -1.79
CA SER A 81 24.88 25.21 -0.76
C SER A 81 23.95 25.14 0.45
N TYR A 82 24.49 24.86 1.61
CA TYR A 82 23.83 24.90 2.91
C TYR A 82 24.81 25.32 3.99
N ASP A 83 24.29 25.81 5.13
CA ASP A 83 25.09 26.40 6.18
C ASP A 83 25.38 25.43 7.33
N ILE A 84 24.42 24.56 7.68
CA ILE A 84 24.55 23.63 8.80
C ILE A 84 23.78 22.33 8.53
N ILE A 85 24.35 21.21 8.99
CA ILE A 85 23.72 19.89 9.00
C ILE A 85 23.07 19.66 10.37
N LEU A 86 21.76 19.43 10.37
CA LEU A 86 21.02 18.93 11.52
C LEU A 86 20.86 17.42 11.39
N ASN A 87 21.72 16.66 12.08
CA ASN A 87 21.66 15.21 12.10
C ASN A 87 20.63 14.74 13.13
N VAL A 88 19.53 14.14 12.67
CA VAL A 88 18.43 13.66 13.53
C VAL A 88 18.61 12.17 13.81
N LEU A 89 18.73 11.83 15.10
CA LEU A 89 18.92 10.46 15.57
C LEU A 89 17.71 10.00 16.39
N ASP A 90 17.39 8.71 16.28
CA ASP A 90 16.44 8.05 17.18
C ASP A 90 17.16 7.62 18.46
N SER A 91 16.81 8.25 19.58
CA SER A 91 17.37 7.96 20.92
C SER A 91 17.10 6.53 21.38
N THR A 92 16.14 5.84 20.79
CA THR A 92 15.79 4.46 21.14
C THR A 92 16.62 3.42 20.39
N ASN A 93 17.29 3.83 19.29
CA ASN A 93 18.11 2.96 18.44
C ASN A 93 19.42 3.64 18.02
N LEU A 94 20.16 4.11 19.01
CA LEU A 94 21.29 5.01 18.80
C LEU A 94 22.45 4.33 18.03
N GLU A 95 22.70 3.05 18.27
CA GLU A 95 23.78 2.29 17.64
C GLU A 95 23.70 2.33 16.11
N HIS A 96 22.53 2.01 15.55
CA HIS A 96 22.34 2.03 14.10
C HIS A 96 22.42 3.44 13.52
N ASN A 97 21.92 4.43 14.25
CA ASN A 97 21.91 5.83 13.78
C ASN A 97 23.28 6.46 13.76
N LEU A 98 24.17 6.06 14.67
CA LEU A 98 25.54 6.58 14.77
C LEU A 98 26.40 6.22 13.55
N ILE A 99 26.10 5.14 12.83
CA ILE A 99 26.86 4.76 11.62
C ILE A 99 26.81 5.89 10.59
N LEU A 100 25.64 6.44 10.32
CA LEU A 100 25.49 7.59 9.41
C LEU A 100 26.14 8.84 10.00
N THR A 101 26.01 9.07 11.32
CA THR A 101 26.63 10.20 12.01
C THR A 101 28.15 10.21 11.83
N LEU A 102 28.79 9.06 11.98
CA LEU A 102 30.24 8.93 11.79
C LEU A 102 30.68 9.24 10.35
N GLN A 103 29.84 8.91 9.35
CA GLN A 103 30.09 9.31 7.96
C GLN A 103 29.93 10.84 7.78
N LEU A 104 28.90 11.43 8.38
CA LEU A 104 28.68 12.88 8.32
C LEU A 104 29.81 13.69 9.00
N GLN A 105 30.51 13.10 9.98
CA GLN A 105 31.65 13.75 10.62
C GLN A 105 32.80 14.05 9.65
N GLN A 106 32.91 13.33 8.55
CA GLN A 106 33.94 13.53 7.53
C GLN A 106 33.72 14.79 6.68
N LEU A 107 32.51 15.37 6.70
CA LEU A 107 32.17 16.58 5.93
C LEU A 107 32.68 17.81 6.71
N ASP A 108 33.33 18.74 6.03
CA ASP A 108 33.78 20.03 6.61
C ASP A 108 32.63 21.06 6.57
N LYS A 109 31.68 20.90 7.50
CA LYS A 109 30.48 21.75 7.66
C LYS A 109 30.10 21.85 9.14
N ALA A 110 29.41 22.92 9.51
CA ALA A 110 28.79 23.01 10.83
C ALA A 110 27.76 21.86 11.01
N LYS A 111 27.78 21.22 12.20
CA LYS A 111 26.92 20.07 12.51
C LYS A 111 26.31 20.21 13.89
N LEU A 112 25.04 19.82 13.99
CA LEU A 112 24.32 19.70 15.25
C LEU A 112 23.58 18.36 15.26
N ILE A 113 23.61 17.66 16.40
CA ILE A 113 22.90 16.41 16.58
C ILE A 113 21.62 16.67 17.37
N ALA A 114 20.49 16.24 16.84
CA ALA A 114 19.20 16.21 17.51
C ALA A 114 18.84 14.78 17.90
N LEU A 115 18.91 14.45 19.20
CA LEU A 115 18.43 13.19 19.75
C LEU A 115 16.91 13.26 19.89
N ASN A 116 16.21 12.79 18.88
CA ASN A 116 14.75 12.77 18.87
C ASN A 116 14.19 11.53 19.60
N MET A 117 12.89 11.55 19.90
CA MET A 117 12.19 10.47 20.64
C MET A 117 12.75 10.24 22.05
N ILE A 118 13.29 11.28 22.69
CA ILE A 118 13.84 11.17 24.06
C ILE A 118 12.77 10.77 25.09
N ASP A 119 11.51 11.13 24.85
CA ASP A 119 10.38 10.69 25.66
C ASP A 119 10.14 9.17 25.58
N GLU A 120 10.33 8.55 24.43
CA GLU A 120 10.27 7.11 24.25
C GLU A 120 11.47 6.41 24.89
N ALA A 121 12.68 6.97 24.72
CA ALA A 121 13.89 6.46 25.36
C ALA A 121 13.76 6.45 26.89
N LYS A 122 13.20 7.52 27.48
CA LYS A 122 12.92 7.58 28.94
C LYS A 122 11.92 6.53 29.39
N ILE A 123 10.88 6.24 28.62
CA ILE A 123 9.91 5.18 28.93
C ILE A 123 10.59 3.81 28.92
N ASP A 124 11.53 3.60 27.99
CA ASP A 124 12.31 2.36 27.88
C ASP A 124 13.43 2.25 28.93
N GLY A 125 13.60 3.26 29.78
CA GLY A 125 14.68 3.30 30.77
C GLY A 125 16.07 3.45 30.16
N ILE A 126 16.14 4.00 28.93
CA ILE A 126 17.38 4.34 28.26
C ILE A 126 17.82 5.73 28.72
N ILE A 127 18.98 5.81 29.32
CA ILE A 127 19.63 7.07 29.73
C ILE A 127 20.84 7.24 28.84
N ILE A 128 20.93 8.38 28.16
CA ILE A 128 22.03 8.73 27.26
C ILE A 128 22.81 9.89 27.89
N ASP A 129 24.09 9.73 28.05
CA ASP A 129 24.97 10.82 28.46
C ASP A 129 25.30 11.71 27.26
N THR A 130 24.51 12.77 27.10
CA THR A 130 24.60 13.69 25.96
C THR A 130 25.90 14.53 26.01
N LYS A 131 26.45 14.77 27.19
CA LYS A 131 27.74 15.48 27.33
C LYS A 131 28.87 14.62 26.81
N GLN A 132 28.95 13.38 27.26
CA GLN A 132 29.97 12.44 26.80
C GLN A 132 29.84 12.15 25.30
N LEU A 133 28.60 12.04 24.78
CA LEU A 133 28.36 11.91 23.35
C LEU A 133 28.87 13.13 22.56
N SER A 134 28.62 14.34 23.08
CA SER A 134 29.09 15.58 22.46
C SER A 134 30.62 15.66 22.44
N GLU A 135 31.28 15.25 23.52
CA GLU A 135 32.73 15.20 23.60
C GLU A 135 33.34 14.17 22.64
N MET A 136 32.79 12.95 22.59
CA MET A 136 33.27 11.88 21.70
C MET A 136 33.10 12.21 20.22
N LEU A 137 32.04 12.91 19.86
CA LEU A 137 31.75 13.28 18.47
C LEU A 137 32.19 14.70 18.11
N HIS A 138 32.77 15.46 19.07
CA HIS A 138 33.12 16.87 18.88
C HIS A 138 32.00 17.71 18.25
N THR A 139 30.74 17.41 18.60
CA THR A 139 29.55 18.01 18.00
C THR A 139 28.50 18.26 19.08
N ASN A 140 27.87 19.44 19.04
CA ASN A 140 26.78 19.74 19.97
C ASN A 140 25.63 18.76 19.83
N VAL A 141 25.05 18.36 20.97
CA VAL A 141 23.93 17.39 21.02
C VAL A 141 22.76 18.01 21.77
N CYS A 142 21.56 17.95 21.19
CA CYS A 142 20.32 18.42 21.81
C CYS A 142 19.31 17.28 21.93
N GLU A 143 18.75 17.07 23.13
CA GLU A 143 17.63 16.18 23.36
C GLU A 143 16.32 16.85 22.94
N VAL A 144 15.55 16.18 22.08
CA VAL A 144 14.25 16.71 21.61
C VAL A 144 13.17 15.63 21.58
N SER A 145 11.93 16.05 21.67
CA SER A 145 10.77 15.23 21.30
C SER A 145 9.89 16.01 20.34
N SER A 146 9.90 15.62 19.09
CA SER A 146 9.05 16.21 18.04
C SER A 146 7.56 16.00 18.32
N THR A 147 7.20 14.84 18.88
CA THR A 147 5.81 14.47 19.20
C THR A 147 5.24 15.29 20.37
N LYS A 148 6.04 15.47 21.44
CA LYS A 148 5.65 16.26 22.62
C LYS A 148 6.04 17.73 22.54
N LYS A 149 6.70 18.15 21.46
CA LYS A 149 7.21 19.50 21.25
C LYS A 149 8.15 19.98 22.40
N GLN A 150 8.97 19.05 22.92
CA GLN A 150 9.92 19.37 23.99
C GLN A 150 11.25 19.84 23.45
N ASN A 151 11.86 20.85 24.09
CA ASN A 151 13.19 21.40 23.82
C ASN A 151 13.41 21.97 22.39
N LEU A 152 12.32 22.27 21.65
CA LEU A 152 12.42 22.76 20.28
C LEU A 152 13.09 24.15 20.21
N ASN A 153 12.81 25.03 21.16
CA ASN A 153 13.46 26.36 21.23
C ASN A 153 14.96 26.24 21.55
N ILE A 154 15.33 25.33 22.46
CA ILE A 154 16.73 25.03 22.79
C ILE A 154 17.47 24.53 21.55
N LEU A 155 16.84 23.68 20.75
CA LEU A 155 17.40 23.19 19.49
C LEU A 155 17.70 24.34 18.53
N LEU A 156 16.76 25.29 18.35
CA LEU A 156 16.94 26.45 17.47
C LEU A 156 18.04 27.39 17.98
N ASP A 157 18.09 27.63 19.29
CA ASP A 157 19.15 28.46 19.90
C ASP A 157 20.53 27.81 19.72
N THR A 158 20.62 26.50 19.98
CA THR A 158 21.89 25.76 19.82
C THR A 158 22.31 25.70 18.34
N LEU A 159 21.33 25.60 17.41
CA LEU A 159 21.59 25.58 15.98
C LEU A 159 22.22 26.90 15.50
N ILE A 160 21.68 28.03 15.93
CA ILE A 160 22.24 29.36 15.61
C ILE A 160 23.63 29.53 16.24
N ALA A 161 23.78 29.18 17.52
CA ALA A 161 25.07 29.30 18.23
C ALA A 161 26.16 28.42 17.61
N THR A 162 25.80 27.19 17.17
CA THR A 162 26.74 26.29 16.49
C THR A 162 27.19 26.85 15.14
N HIS A 163 26.26 27.40 14.36
CA HIS A 163 26.61 28.04 13.10
C HIS A 163 27.51 29.27 13.31
N GLU A 164 27.19 30.16 14.25
CA GLU A 164 27.99 31.34 14.53
C GLU A 164 29.40 30.98 15.05
N SER A 165 29.52 29.96 15.89
CA SER A 165 30.79 29.45 16.37
C SER A 165 31.65 28.90 15.23
N TYR A 166 31.07 28.11 14.35
CA TYR A 166 31.76 27.54 13.19
C TYR A 166 32.27 28.64 12.24
N MET A 167 31.46 29.67 11.97
CA MET A 167 31.90 30.79 11.13
C MET A 167 33.04 31.57 11.75
N LYS A 168 33.02 31.84 13.06
CA LYS A 168 34.11 32.50 13.79
C LYS A 168 35.41 31.70 13.73
N THR A 169 35.35 30.38 13.87
CA THR A 169 36.54 29.51 13.80
C THR A 169 37.14 29.53 12.40
N ARG A 170 36.32 29.48 11.38
CA ARG A 170 36.72 29.52 9.96
C ARG A 170 37.37 30.87 9.57
N ASP A 171 36.83 31.97 10.08
CA ASP A 171 37.41 33.31 9.87
C ASP A 171 38.75 33.43 10.55
N THR A 172 38.96 32.77 11.71
CA THR A 172 40.24 32.77 12.45
C THR A 172 41.29 31.87 11.79
N GLU A 173 40.88 30.72 11.25
CA GLU A 173 41.78 29.80 10.53
C GLU A 173 42.21 30.34 9.15
N SER A 174 41.43 31.20 8.53
CA SER A 174 41.83 31.90 7.31
C SER A 174 42.97 32.90 7.54
N ILE A 175 43.20 33.30 8.79
CA ILE A 175 44.29 34.21 9.21
C ILE A 175 45.54 33.46 9.67
N GLN A 176 45.42 32.16 10.05
CA GLN A 176 46.54 31.31 10.47
C GLN A 176 46.69 30.08 9.59
N LYS A 177 47.09 30.25 8.34
CA LYS A 177 47.63 29.16 7.53
C LYS A 177 49.13 29.02 7.85
N ASP A 178 49.43 28.49 9.04
CA ASP A 178 50.72 27.85 9.30
C ASP A 178 50.62 26.93 10.53
N SER A 179 50.96 25.66 10.27
CA SER A 179 51.32 24.62 11.22
C SER A 179 50.38 24.27 12.37
N ASN A 180 49.59 23.21 12.18
CA ASN A 180 49.81 21.96 12.91
C ASN A 180 48.80 20.89 12.52
N ASN A 181 49.27 19.96 11.71
CA ASN A 181 48.65 18.68 11.42
C ASN A 181 48.35 17.89 12.70
N ILE A 182 47.11 17.83 13.14
CA ILE A 182 46.65 16.70 13.91
C ILE A 182 46.36 15.61 12.88
N LYS A 183 47.33 14.76 12.65
CA LYS A 183 47.24 13.54 11.86
C LYS A 183 46.22 12.59 12.51
N TRP A 184 44.99 12.61 12.08
CA TRP A 184 44.23 11.39 12.06
C TRP A 184 44.93 10.50 11.03
N HIS A 185 45.39 9.33 11.43
CA HIS A 185 46.10 8.39 10.57
C HIS A 185 45.37 8.23 9.24
N ASN A 186 46.10 8.43 8.17
CA ASN A 186 45.72 8.36 6.77
C ASN A 186 44.91 7.11 6.46
N THR A 187 43.58 7.24 6.46
CA THR A 187 42.67 6.28 5.83
C THR A 187 42.53 6.54 4.32
N GLN A 188 43.16 7.61 3.79
CA GLN A 188 43.08 7.91 2.36
C GLN A 188 44.00 7.04 1.50
N GLU A 189 45.09 6.53 2.01
CA GLU A 189 45.94 5.58 1.28
C GLU A 189 45.37 4.16 1.31
N GLU A 190 44.72 3.75 2.40
CA GLU A 190 43.98 2.48 2.45
C GLU A 190 42.68 2.48 1.61
N ILE A 191 42.06 3.66 1.37
CA ILE A 191 40.85 3.81 0.53
C ILE A 191 41.14 3.61 -0.98
N GLN A 192 42.37 3.89 -1.44
CA GLN A 192 42.72 3.66 -2.85
C GLN A 192 43.08 2.21 -3.15
N GLU A 193 43.60 1.44 -2.17
CA GLU A 193 43.86 0.01 -2.33
C GLU A 193 42.63 -0.89 -2.17
N HIS A 194 41.55 -0.41 -1.50
CA HIS A 194 40.34 -1.19 -1.23
C HIS A 194 39.10 -0.78 -2.02
N LYS A 195 39.25 -0.35 -3.27
CA LYS A 195 38.10 -0.16 -4.18
C LYS A 195 37.26 -1.43 -4.41
N HIS A 196 37.63 -2.56 -3.83
CA HIS A 196 36.91 -3.83 -3.90
C HIS A 196 36.31 -4.35 -2.57
N ASN A 197 36.49 -3.64 -1.41
CA ASN A 197 36.02 -4.11 -0.10
C ASN A 197 35.22 -3.06 0.69
N ASN A 198 34.09 -2.58 0.13
CA ASN A 198 33.16 -1.72 0.87
C ASN A 198 32.52 -2.39 2.12
N ILE A 199 32.60 -3.70 2.24
CA ILE A 199 32.11 -4.48 3.39
C ILE A 199 32.98 -4.20 4.64
N GLY A 200 34.29 -3.96 4.48
CA GLY A 200 35.21 -3.69 5.59
C GLY A 200 34.96 -2.35 6.29
N ILE A 201 34.65 -1.29 5.55
CA ILE A 201 34.46 0.07 6.10
C ILE A 201 33.18 0.14 6.95
N THR A 202 32.11 -0.46 6.47
CA THR A 202 30.81 -0.48 7.20
C THR A 202 30.91 -1.29 8.49
N SER A 203 31.71 -2.38 8.52
CA SER A 203 31.92 -3.18 9.72
C SER A 203 32.72 -2.41 10.78
N THR A 204 33.73 -1.61 10.38
CA THR A 204 34.52 -0.77 11.28
C THR A 204 33.70 0.37 11.87
N LEU A 205 32.86 1.03 11.06
CA LEU A 205 31.96 2.08 11.54
C LEU A 205 30.88 1.53 12.50
N ALA A 206 30.37 0.33 12.26
CA ALA A 206 29.43 -0.34 13.15
C ALA A 206 30.10 -0.69 14.50
N GLN A 207 31.33 -1.19 14.48
CA GLN A 207 32.10 -1.46 15.70
C GLN A 207 32.35 -0.16 16.50
N ASN A 208 32.74 0.92 15.84
CA ASN A 208 32.93 2.21 16.48
C ASN A 208 31.63 2.76 17.08
N ALA A 209 30.50 2.64 16.37
CA ALA A 209 29.20 3.03 16.88
C ALA A 209 28.84 2.24 18.14
N GLN A 210 29.07 0.95 18.15
CA GLN A 210 28.82 0.07 19.29
C GLN A 210 29.68 0.43 20.51
N VAL A 211 30.95 0.75 20.28
CA VAL A 211 31.86 1.22 21.36
C VAL A 211 31.35 2.52 21.96
N ILE A 212 30.94 3.48 21.13
CA ILE A 212 30.40 4.77 21.60
C ILE A 212 29.14 4.50 22.45
N VAL A 213 28.20 3.73 21.95
CA VAL A 213 26.93 3.42 22.66
C VAL A 213 27.19 2.74 24.01
N ASN A 214 28.10 1.79 24.06
CA ASN A 214 28.44 1.10 25.30
C ASN A 214 29.00 2.04 26.38
N HIS A 215 29.66 3.14 25.98
CA HIS A 215 30.19 4.14 26.92
C HIS A 215 29.14 5.14 27.40
N ILE A 216 28.20 5.57 26.53
CA ILE A 216 27.27 6.66 26.80
C ILE A 216 25.87 6.22 27.21
N GLN A 217 25.49 4.99 26.89
CA GLN A 217 24.14 4.51 27.11
C GLN A 217 24.05 3.59 28.32
N LYS A 218 23.18 3.92 29.28
CA LYS A 218 22.82 3.07 30.39
C LYS A 218 21.37 2.63 30.25
N VAL A 219 21.14 1.32 30.22
CA VAL A 219 19.78 0.77 30.18
C VAL A 219 19.40 0.32 31.59
N THR A 220 18.53 1.06 32.24
CA THR A 220 18.09 0.79 33.64
C THR A 220 16.95 -0.22 33.70
N LYS A 221 16.19 -0.36 32.62
CA LYS A 221 15.17 -1.38 32.49
C LYS A 221 15.48 -2.25 31.26
N PRO A 222 15.64 -3.57 31.37
CA PRO A 222 15.79 -4.39 30.20
C PRO A 222 14.54 -4.20 29.33
N ARG A 223 14.77 -3.96 28.02
CA ARG A 223 13.73 -3.92 26.96
C ARG A 223 12.61 -4.87 27.35
N ALA A 224 11.39 -4.36 27.46
CA ALA A 224 10.26 -5.07 28.05
C ALA A 224 10.27 -6.56 27.65
N ALA A 225 10.45 -7.44 28.64
CA ALA A 225 10.54 -8.89 28.44
C ALA A 225 9.34 -9.47 27.66
N GLY A 226 8.26 -8.71 27.53
CA GLY A 226 7.08 -8.99 26.73
C GLY A 226 7.32 -8.96 25.21
N SER A 227 8.07 -7.99 24.68
CA SER A 227 8.30 -7.94 23.22
C SER A 227 9.23 -9.05 22.75
N ALA A 228 10.25 -9.39 23.54
CA ALA A 228 11.15 -10.51 23.24
C ALA A 228 10.43 -11.87 23.30
N LYS A 229 9.50 -12.06 24.27
CA LYS A 229 8.66 -13.27 24.33
C LYS A 229 7.68 -13.37 23.16
N LEU A 230 7.07 -12.26 22.76
CA LEU A 230 6.22 -12.20 21.56
C LEU A 230 7.02 -12.51 20.29
N ASP A 231 8.21 -11.92 20.14
CA ASP A 231 9.07 -12.17 18.99
C ASP A 231 9.55 -13.63 18.95
N SER A 232 9.81 -14.28 20.08
CA SER A 232 10.19 -15.70 20.11
C SER A 232 9.08 -16.64 19.59
N ILE A 233 7.81 -16.24 19.71
CA ILE A 233 6.66 -17.00 19.19
C ILE A 233 6.37 -16.60 17.73
N LEU A 234 6.29 -15.29 17.45
CA LEU A 234 5.87 -14.76 16.16
C LEU A 234 6.94 -14.89 15.07
N LEU A 235 8.23 -14.92 15.43
CA LEU A 235 9.35 -15.17 14.53
C LEU A 235 9.86 -16.61 14.59
N HIS A 236 9.16 -17.51 15.29
CA HIS A 236 9.56 -18.90 15.36
C HIS A 236 9.51 -19.56 13.97
N ARG A 237 10.56 -20.28 13.59
CA ARG A 237 10.76 -20.84 12.25
C ARG A 237 9.58 -21.66 11.72
N ILE A 238 8.83 -22.32 12.59
CA ILE A 238 7.71 -23.20 12.22
C ILE A 238 6.36 -22.52 12.50
N TRP A 239 6.19 -21.89 13.67
CA TRP A 239 4.91 -21.33 14.12
C TRP A 239 4.56 -20.00 13.50
N SER A 240 5.52 -19.27 12.96
CA SER A 240 5.27 -17.94 12.38
C SER A 240 4.32 -17.97 11.18
N ILE A 241 4.42 -18.96 10.29
CA ILE A 241 3.55 -19.10 9.11
C ILE A 241 2.11 -19.43 9.52
N PRO A 242 1.84 -20.46 10.34
CA PRO A 242 0.48 -20.72 10.85
C PRO A 242 -0.15 -19.53 11.57
N ILE A 243 0.60 -18.83 12.43
CA ILE A 243 0.09 -17.65 13.15
C ILE A 243 -0.26 -16.54 12.17
N PHE A 244 0.58 -16.31 11.17
CA PHE A 244 0.31 -15.32 10.11
C PHE A 244 -0.96 -15.69 9.33
N LEU A 245 -1.11 -16.93 8.90
CA LEU A 245 -2.30 -17.39 8.19
C LEU A 245 -3.55 -17.25 9.05
N LEU A 246 -3.46 -17.57 10.34
CA LEU A 246 -4.57 -17.38 11.29
C LEU A 246 -4.92 -15.88 11.44
N ALA A 247 -3.93 -15.00 11.60
CA ALA A 247 -4.17 -13.57 11.71
C ALA A 247 -4.84 -13.01 10.45
N MET A 248 -4.38 -13.43 9.27
CA MET A 248 -5.00 -13.04 8.00
C MET A 248 -6.41 -13.60 7.84
N PHE A 249 -6.61 -14.87 8.21
CA PHE A 249 -7.94 -15.47 8.22
C PHE A 249 -8.91 -14.69 9.11
N LEU A 250 -8.50 -14.30 10.31
CA LEU A 250 -9.33 -13.51 11.21
C LEU A 250 -9.66 -12.12 10.63
N VAL A 251 -8.68 -11.46 10.01
CA VAL A 251 -8.91 -10.17 9.33
C VAL A 251 -9.92 -10.32 8.20
N PHE A 252 -9.77 -11.35 7.35
CA PHE A 252 -10.70 -11.57 6.25
C PHE A 252 -12.09 -11.97 6.77
N GLN A 253 -12.17 -12.90 7.71
CA GLN A 253 -13.45 -13.33 8.29
C GLN A 253 -14.21 -12.16 8.92
N LEU A 254 -13.52 -11.32 9.68
CA LEU A 254 -14.12 -10.13 10.27
C LEU A 254 -14.58 -9.14 9.18
N SER A 255 -13.77 -8.98 8.13
CA SER A 255 -14.08 -8.07 7.02
C SER A 255 -15.32 -8.53 6.24
N PHE A 256 -15.47 -9.83 6.01
CA PHE A 256 -16.65 -10.36 5.34
C PHE A 256 -17.89 -10.26 6.22
N VAL A 257 -17.85 -10.73 7.46
CA VAL A 257 -19.02 -10.72 8.36
C VAL A 257 -19.55 -9.29 8.58
N LEU A 258 -18.67 -8.34 8.88
CA LEU A 258 -19.09 -6.94 9.06
C LEU A 258 -19.38 -6.24 7.74
N GLY A 259 -18.59 -6.53 6.70
CA GLY A 259 -18.71 -5.90 5.39
C GLY A 259 -20.00 -6.29 4.69
N ASP A 260 -20.36 -7.58 4.70
CA ASP A 260 -21.56 -8.08 4.03
C ASP A 260 -22.82 -7.57 4.71
N PHE A 261 -22.87 -7.48 6.05
CA PHE A 261 -24.00 -6.88 6.76
C PHE A 261 -24.30 -5.44 6.28
N PHE A 262 -23.27 -4.60 6.17
CA PHE A 262 -23.47 -3.22 5.69
C PHE A 262 -23.68 -3.15 4.18
N LYS A 263 -23.13 -4.08 3.42
CA LYS A 263 -23.31 -4.21 1.98
C LYS A 263 -24.77 -4.45 1.65
N GLU A 264 -25.40 -5.46 2.27
CA GLU A 264 -26.82 -5.78 2.06
C GLU A 264 -27.75 -4.60 2.39
N MET A 265 -27.46 -3.87 3.47
CA MET A 265 -28.23 -2.68 3.84
C MET A 265 -28.14 -1.57 2.78
N ILE A 266 -26.93 -1.36 2.22
CA ILE A 266 -26.71 -0.36 1.17
C ILE A 266 -27.36 -0.80 -0.14
N GLU A 267 -27.24 -2.07 -0.54
CA GLU A 267 -27.83 -2.62 -1.74
C GLU A 267 -29.36 -2.50 -1.72
N SER A 268 -30.01 -2.89 -0.62
CA SER A 268 -31.45 -2.72 -0.44
C SER A 268 -31.88 -1.24 -0.57
N GLY A 269 -31.12 -0.30 -0.03
CA GLY A 269 -31.39 1.13 -0.17
C GLY A 269 -31.25 1.62 -1.62
N ILE A 270 -30.25 1.13 -2.34
CA ILE A 270 -29.98 1.49 -3.73
C ILE A 270 -31.05 0.91 -4.66
N ASP A 271 -31.47 -0.33 -4.45
CA ASP A 271 -32.53 -0.97 -5.23
C ASP A 271 -33.87 -0.25 -5.03
N THR A 272 -34.19 0.13 -3.79
CA THR A 272 -35.37 0.96 -3.50
C THR A 272 -35.30 2.31 -4.22
N LEU A 273 -34.11 2.95 -4.25
CA LEU A 273 -33.93 4.22 -4.96
C LEU A 273 -34.00 4.05 -6.49
N ALA A 274 -33.46 2.96 -7.02
CA ALA A 274 -33.50 2.65 -8.44
C ALA A 274 -34.94 2.38 -8.91
N THR A 275 -35.71 1.59 -8.18
CA THR A 275 -37.14 1.32 -8.48
C THR A 275 -37.96 2.59 -8.38
N PHE A 276 -37.82 3.38 -7.29
CA PHE A 276 -38.50 4.67 -7.16
C PHE A 276 -38.19 5.63 -8.31
N THR A 277 -36.95 5.64 -8.79
CA THR A 277 -36.53 6.48 -9.92
C THR A 277 -37.17 6.02 -11.23
N LYS A 278 -37.27 4.69 -11.45
CA LYS A 278 -37.90 4.12 -12.62
C LYS A 278 -39.40 4.44 -12.65
N ASP A 279 -40.07 4.32 -11.53
CA ASP A 279 -41.53 4.58 -11.43
C ASP A 279 -41.88 6.08 -11.59
N SER A 280 -40.95 6.94 -11.19
CA SER A 280 -41.14 8.41 -11.25
C SER A 280 -40.89 9.00 -12.65
N ILE A 281 -40.18 8.31 -13.53
CA ILE A 281 -39.75 8.84 -14.82
C ILE A 281 -40.57 8.20 -15.95
N ARG A 282 -41.32 9.03 -16.68
CA ARG A 282 -42.21 8.62 -17.77
C ARG A 282 -41.49 8.12 -19.04
N ASN A 283 -40.21 8.45 -19.19
CA ASN A 283 -39.41 8.04 -20.33
C ASN A 283 -38.60 6.80 -19.97
N GLU A 284 -38.95 5.65 -20.54
CA GLU A 284 -38.34 4.35 -20.27
C GLU A 284 -36.79 4.34 -20.45
N LEU A 285 -36.29 5.00 -21.50
CA LEU A 285 -34.82 5.08 -21.73
C LEU A 285 -34.11 5.87 -20.64
N LEU A 286 -34.68 7.02 -20.23
CA LEU A 286 -34.11 7.82 -19.15
C LEU A 286 -34.26 7.12 -17.80
N ALA A 287 -35.36 6.43 -17.55
CA ALA A 287 -35.60 5.64 -16.36
C ALA A 287 -34.58 4.49 -16.22
N SER A 288 -34.34 3.75 -17.30
CA SER A 288 -33.34 2.68 -17.34
C SER A 288 -31.89 3.22 -17.22
N LEU A 289 -31.55 4.31 -17.93
CA LEU A 289 -30.20 4.90 -17.80
C LEU A 289 -29.94 5.37 -16.37
N LEU A 290 -30.88 6.06 -15.75
CA LEU A 290 -30.70 6.58 -14.39
C LEU A 290 -30.79 5.45 -13.36
N GLY A 291 -31.77 4.55 -13.46
CA GLY A 291 -31.97 3.43 -12.54
C GLY A 291 -30.86 2.39 -12.65
N ASP A 292 -30.73 1.77 -13.83
CA ASP A 292 -29.83 0.63 -14.02
C ASP A 292 -28.38 1.07 -14.34
N GLY A 293 -28.20 2.13 -15.13
CA GLY A 293 -26.88 2.59 -15.52
C GLY A 293 -26.16 3.37 -14.39
N ILE A 294 -26.81 4.41 -13.87
CA ILE A 294 -26.15 5.34 -12.95
C ILE A 294 -26.35 4.93 -11.50
N ILE A 295 -27.60 4.73 -11.04
CA ILE A 295 -27.87 4.45 -9.62
C ILE A 295 -27.30 3.08 -9.23
N LYS A 296 -27.55 2.04 -10.00
CA LYS A 296 -26.97 0.72 -9.75
C LYS A 296 -25.45 0.72 -9.95
N GLY A 297 -24.92 1.45 -10.94
CA GLY A 297 -23.47 1.59 -11.15
C GLY A 297 -22.74 2.28 -9.99
N VAL A 298 -23.30 3.39 -9.47
CA VAL A 298 -22.80 4.07 -8.26
C VAL A 298 -23.00 3.18 -7.04
N GLY A 299 -24.15 2.52 -6.98
CA GLY A 299 -24.53 1.59 -5.94
C GLY A 299 -23.54 0.46 -5.76
N ALA A 300 -23.15 -0.17 -6.84
CA ALA A 300 -22.15 -1.23 -6.82
C ALA A 300 -20.80 -0.78 -6.21
N VAL A 301 -20.38 0.48 -6.45
CA VAL A 301 -19.17 1.03 -5.81
C VAL A 301 -19.38 1.27 -4.32
N LEU A 302 -20.54 1.81 -3.94
CA LEU A 302 -20.87 2.13 -2.56
C LEU A 302 -21.09 0.88 -1.71
N SER A 303 -21.66 -0.19 -2.27
CA SER A 303 -21.88 -1.45 -1.55
C SER A 303 -20.56 -2.16 -1.18
N PHE A 304 -19.48 -1.98 -1.97
CA PHE A 304 -18.17 -2.51 -1.63
C PHE A 304 -17.39 -1.66 -0.62
N LEU A 305 -17.80 -0.41 -0.39
CA LEU A 305 -17.06 0.49 0.51
C LEU A 305 -16.94 -0.03 1.95
N PRO A 306 -17.98 -0.56 2.60
CA PRO A 306 -17.89 -1.14 3.94
C PRO A 306 -16.93 -2.32 4.01
N LEU A 307 -17.00 -3.23 3.05
CA LEU A 307 -16.11 -4.39 2.97
C LEU A 307 -14.63 -3.96 2.91
N ILE A 308 -14.35 -2.97 2.08
CA ILE A 308 -13.00 -2.44 1.91
C ILE A 308 -12.55 -1.66 3.15
N ALA A 309 -13.45 -0.89 3.77
CA ALA A 309 -13.13 -0.14 4.99
C ALA A 309 -12.80 -1.09 6.17
N THR A 310 -13.56 -2.17 6.34
CA THR A 310 -13.30 -3.19 7.37
C THR A 310 -12.02 -3.97 7.10
N LEU A 311 -11.72 -4.26 5.84
CA LEU A 311 -10.44 -4.85 5.45
C LEU A 311 -9.27 -3.92 5.77
N PHE A 312 -9.37 -2.63 5.42
CA PHE A 312 -8.35 -1.65 5.78
C PHE A 312 -8.21 -1.46 7.28
N LEU A 313 -9.29 -1.60 8.04
CA LEU A 313 -9.25 -1.59 9.50
C LEU A 313 -8.36 -2.72 10.03
N GLY A 314 -8.62 -3.95 9.62
CA GLY A 314 -7.83 -5.11 10.03
C GLY A 314 -6.37 -5.00 9.61
N LEU A 315 -6.10 -4.63 8.36
CA LEU A 315 -4.75 -4.44 7.86
C LEU A 315 -4.02 -3.29 8.54
N SER A 316 -4.71 -2.17 8.83
CA SER A 316 -4.12 -1.04 9.55
C SER A 316 -3.76 -1.40 10.99
N LEU A 317 -4.55 -2.26 11.64
CA LEU A 317 -4.22 -2.83 12.95
C LEU A 317 -2.94 -3.66 12.91
N LEU A 318 -2.82 -4.57 11.94
CA LEU A 318 -1.62 -5.42 11.78
C LEU A 318 -0.39 -4.59 11.39
N GLU A 319 -0.55 -3.57 10.54
CA GLU A 319 0.53 -2.67 10.12
C GLU A 319 1.01 -1.79 11.27
N SER A 320 0.08 -1.12 11.96
CA SER A 320 0.40 -0.18 13.04
C SER A 320 0.91 -0.87 14.31
N SER A 321 0.56 -2.14 14.54
CA SER A 321 1.11 -2.93 15.64
C SER A 321 2.59 -3.31 15.44
N GLY A 322 3.13 -3.18 14.20
CA GLY A 322 4.47 -3.63 13.83
C GLY A 322 4.55 -5.11 13.45
N TYR A 323 3.42 -5.83 13.40
CA TYR A 323 3.40 -7.25 13.07
C TYR A 323 3.77 -7.51 11.61
N MET A 324 3.28 -6.68 10.66
CA MET A 324 3.55 -6.85 9.23
C MET A 324 5.03 -6.73 8.87
N ALA A 325 5.80 -5.91 9.59
CA ALA A 325 7.24 -5.81 9.40
C ALA A 325 7.96 -7.13 9.71
N ARG A 326 7.53 -7.81 10.76
CA ARG A 326 8.10 -9.11 11.17
C ARG A 326 7.78 -10.22 10.18
N VAL A 327 6.56 -10.22 9.68
CA VAL A 327 6.14 -11.18 8.64
C VAL A 327 6.93 -10.94 7.34
N ALA A 328 7.12 -9.70 6.95
CA ALA A 328 7.93 -9.34 5.79
C ALA A 328 9.39 -9.82 5.94
N PHE A 329 9.97 -9.62 7.12
CA PHE A 329 11.32 -10.07 7.43
C PHE A 329 11.46 -11.60 7.36
N MET A 330 10.49 -12.31 7.95
CA MET A 330 10.50 -13.79 7.97
C MET A 330 10.43 -14.40 6.56
N LEU A 331 9.62 -13.79 5.68
CA LEU A 331 9.36 -14.32 4.35
C LEU A 331 10.32 -13.76 3.28
N ASP A 332 11.15 -12.78 3.61
CA ASP A 332 12.11 -12.19 2.68
C ASP A 332 13.02 -13.25 2.04
N GLY A 333 13.59 -14.14 2.84
CA GLY A 333 14.46 -15.21 2.34
C GLY A 333 13.77 -16.17 1.36
N LEU A 334 12.45 -16.40 1.50
CA LEU A 334 11.66 -17.19 0.56
C LEU A 334 11.43 -16.42 -0.74
N PHE A 335 10.95 -15.18 -0.63
CA PHE A 335 10.62 -14.34 -1.78
C PHE A 335 11.84 -13.96 -2.60
N PHE A 336 12.99 -13.75 -1.95
CA PHE A 336 14.25 -13.48 -2.60
C PHE A 336 14.66 -14.58 -3.60
N LYS A 337 14.40 -15.88 -3.29
CA LYS A 337 14.65 -17.00 -4.20
C LYS A 337 13.86 -16.92 -5.50
N PHE A 338 12.72 -16.25 -5.50
CA PHE A 338 11.87 -16.00 -6.66
C PHE A 338 12.12 -14.64 -7.31
N GLY A 339 13.14 -13.91 -6.83
CA GLY A 339 13.50 -12.59 -7.36
C GLY A 339 12.57 -11.46 -6.94
N LEU A 340 11.79 -11.66 -5.87
CA LEU A 340 10.92 -10.68 -5.27
C LEU A 340 11.58 -10.07 -4.03
N HIS A 341 11.33 -8.79 -3.78
CA HIS A 341 11.77 -8.12 -2.56
C HIS A 341 10.84 -8.45 -1.40
N GLY A 342 11.36 -8.58 -0.17
CA GLY A 342 10.54 -8.92 1.01
C GLY A 342 9.34 -8.00 1.23
N LYS A 343 9.46 -6.70 0.93
CA LYS A 343 8.32 -5.75 0.98
C LYS A 343 7.21 -6.07 -0.04
N SER A 344 7.51 -6.81 -1.12
CA SER A 344 6.50 -7.23 -2.11
C SER A 344 5.50 -8.23 -1.54
N PHE A 345 5.85 -8.89 -0.43
CA PHE A 345 4.97 -9.82 0.26
C PHE A 345 3.66 -9.16 0.73
N ILE A 346 3.74 -7.95 1.29
CA ILE A 346 2.56 -7.22 1.80
C ILE A 346 1.49 -7.02 0.71
N PRO A 347 1.82 -6.42 -0.47
CA PRO A 347 0.88 -6.35 -1.58
C PRO A 347 0.34 -7.69 -2.06
N LEU A 348 1.18 -8.73 -2.10
CA LEU A 348 0.76 -10.05 -2.58
C LEU A 348 -0.27 -10.71 -1.65
N VAL A 349 -0.05 -10.64 -0.35
CA VAL A 349 -1.02 -11.15 0.64
C VAL A 349 -2.33 -10.39 0.58
N MET A 350 -2.27 -9.06 0.47
CA MET A 350 -3.47 -8.25 0.29
C MET A 350 -4.24 -8.66 -0.98
N GLY A 351 -3.55 -9.16 -2.01
CA GLY A 351 -4.12 -9.63 -3.25
C GLY A 351 -5.07 -10.83 -3.11
N PHE A 352 -4.91 -11.67 -2.10
CA PHE A 352 -5.85 -12.74 -1.79
C PHE A 352 -7.20 -12.22 -1.27
N GLY A 353 -7.20 -11.09 -0.56
CA GLY A 353 -8.45 -10.46 -0.12
C GLY A 353 -9.05 -9.59 -1.22
N CYS A 354 -8.32 -8.57 -1.65
CA CYS A 354 -8.76 -7.64 -2.69
C CYS A 354 -7.56 -7.11 -3.48
N SER A 355 -7.65 -7.18 -4.81
CA SER A 355 -6.58 -6.70 -5.69
C SER A 355 -6.38 -5.19 -5.65
N VAL A 356 -7.45 -4.40 -5.40
CA VAL A 356 -7.35 -2.93 -5.38
C VAL A 356 -6.43 -2.41 -4.28
N PRO A 357 -6.62 -2.75 -2.98
CA PRO A 357 -5.67 -2.38 -1.94
C PRO A 357 -4.27 -2.98 -2.18
N ALA A 358 -4.17 -4.17 -2.76
CA ALA A 358 -2.91 -4.77 -3.12
C ALA A 358 -2.12 -3.90 -4.12
N TYR A 359 -2.76 -3.43 -5.19
CA TYR A 359 -2.16 -2.49 -6.14
C TYR A 359 -1.77 -1.16 -5.48
N MET A 360 -2.59 -0.66 -4.55
CA MET A 360 -2.27 0.56 -3.81
C MET A 360 -1.05 0.38 -2.90
N ALA A 361 -0.90 -0.79 -2.26
CA ALA A 361 0.21 -1.11 -1.40
C ALA A 361 1.56 -1.20 -2.14
N THR A 362 1.57 -1.48 -3.45
CA THR A 362 2.82 -1.47 -4.23
C THR A 362 3.53 -0.13 -4.26
N ARG A 363 2.87 0.97 -3.85
CA ARG A 363 3.50 2.30 -3.74
C ARG A 363 4.59 2.36 -2.67
N THR A 364 4.57 1.45 -1.70
CA THR A 364 5.61 1.33 -0.67
C THR A 364 6.92 0.76 -1.23
N LEU A 365 6.88 0.21 -2.45
CA LEU A 365 8.06 -0.29 -3.15
C LEU A 365 8.75 0.87 -3.89
N GLN A 366 9.97 1.15 -3.51
CA GLN A 366 10.77 2.26 -4.05
C GLN A 366 11.32 1.92 -5.44
N ASN A 367 11.80 0.70 -5.62
CA ASN A 367 12.35 0.24 -6.88
C ASN A 367 11.25 0.06 -7.93
N LYS A 368 11.36 0.77 -9.06
CA LYS A 368 10.37 0.70 -10.15
C LYS A 368 10.22 -0.71 -10.74
N ARG A 369 11.31 -1.48 -10.81
CA ARG A 369 11.30 -2.85 -11.36
C ARG A 369 10.56 -3.80 -10.44
N ASP A 370 10.86 -3.77 -9.14
CA ASP A 370 10.19 -4.61 -8.14
C ASP A 370 8.70 -4.23 -8.02
N LYS A 371 8.38 -2.94 -8.14
CA LYS A 371 7.01 -2.45 -8.19
C LYS A 371 6.25 -2.99 -9.40
N LEU A 372 6.82 -2.88 -10.61
CA LEU A 372 6.18 -3.39 -11.83
C LEU A 372 6.02 -4.91 -11.78
N LEU A 373 7.07 -5.64 -11.34
CA LEU A 373 7.02 -7.08 -11.17
C LEU A 373 5.88 -7.47 -10.21
N THR A 374 5.80 -6.81 -9.06
CA THR A 374 4.74 -7.08 -8.06
C THR A 374 3.35 -6.76 -8.62
N LEU A 375 3.19 -5.65 -9.37
CA LEU A 375 1.93 -5.30 -10.04
C LEU A 375 1.46 -6.39 -10.99
N PHE A 376 2.36 -6.96 -11.79
CA PHE A 376 2.03 -8.07 -12.70
C PHE A 376 1.56 -9.31 -11.94
N ILE A 377 2.23 -9.64 -10.85
CA ILE A 377 1.99 -10.89 -10.12
C ILE A 377 0.70 -10.82 -9.30
N ILE A 378 0.32 -9.66 -8.76
CA ILE A 378 -0.93 -9.48 -8.01
C ILE A 378 -2.15 -9.94 -8.85
N GLY A 379 -2.10 -9.78 -10.17
CA GLY A 379 -3.16 -10.23 -11.07
C GLY A 379 -3.47 -11.73 -10.99
N PHE A 380 -2.52 -12.56 -10.58
CA PHE A 380 -2.68 -14.02 -10.43
C PHE A 380 -3.19 -14.42 -9.04
N MET A 381 -3.20 -13.49 -8.07
CA MET A 381 -3.78 -13.76 -6.76
C MET A 381 -5.30 -13.83 -6.87
N SER A 382 -5.87 -14.95 -6.41
CA SER A 382 -7.31 -15.15 -6.42
C SER A 382 -7.94 -14.39 -5.26
N CYS A 383 -8.69 -13.33 -5.56
CA CYS A 383 -9.43 -12.56 -4.57
C CYS A 383 -10.85 -13.09 -4.38
N SER A 384 -11.52 -12.68 -3.30
CA SER A 384 -12.90 -13.08 -2.98
C SER A 384 -13.91 -12.80 -4.10
N ALA A 385 -13.74 -11.72 -4.85
CA ALA A 385 -14.59 -11.39 -5.99
C ALA A 385 -14.56 -12.42 -7.15
N ARG A 386 -13.58 -13.32 -7.16
CA ARG A 386 -13.52 -14.44 -8.13
C ARG A 386 -14.17 -15.70 -7.60
N LEU A 387 -14.43 -15.79 -6.29
CA LEU A 387 -14.98 -16.98 -5.68
C LEU A 387 -16.32 -17.41 -6.28
N PRO A 388 -17.31 -16.52 -6.52
CA PRO A 388 -18.57 -16.90 -7.15
C PRO A 388 -18.38 -17.55 -8.53
N ILE A 389 -17.44 -17.02 -9.33
CA ILE A 389 -17.12 -17.58 -10.66
C ILE A 389 -16.53 -18.99 -10.50
N TYR A 390 -15.60 -19.17 -9.57
CA TYR A 390 -15.00 -20.48 -9.31
C TYR A 390 -16.04 -21.49 -8.82
N LEU A 391 -16.96 -21.09 -7.93
CA LEU A 391 -18.05 -21.92 -7.44
C LEU A 391 -18.98 -22.34 -8.57
N LEU A 392 -19.34 -21.41 -9.46
CA LEU A 392 -20.16 -21.71 -10.64
C LEU A 392 -19.52 -22.81 -11.50
N PHE A 393 -18.24 -22.64 -11.86
CA PHE A 393 -17.57 -23.62 -12.72
C PHE A 393 -17.29 -24.93 -11.98
N VAL A 394 -16.88 -24.88 -10.72
CA VAL A 394 -16.64 -26.10 -9.92
C VAL A 394 -17.95 -26.85 -9.72
N GLY A 395 -19.05 -26.17 -9.42
CA GLY A 395 -20.37 -26.79 -9.29
C GLY A 395 -20.91 -27.39 -10.59
N ALA A 396 -20.58 -26.77 -11.75
CA ALA A 396 -21.01 -27.29 -13.05
C ALA A 396 -20.22 -28.54 -13.50
N PHE A 397 -18.93 -28.63 -13.17
CA PHE A 397 -18.07 -29.70 -13.70
C PHE A 397 -17.68 -30.78 -12.69
N PHE A 398 -17.83 -30.52 -11.39
CA PHE A 398 -17.38 -31.43 -10.34
C PHE A 398 -18.47 -31.68 -9.29
N SER A 399 -18.44 -32.84 -8.66
CA SER A 399 -19.36 -33.16 -7.55
C SER A 399 -19.06 -32.33 -6.30
N ALA A 400 -20.10 -32.05 -5.49
CA ALA A 400 -20.01 -31.24 -4.28
C ALA A 400 -18.95 -31.72 -3.29
N GLU A 401 -18.69 -33.05 -3.22
CA GLU A 401 -17.69 -33.66 -2.34
C GLU A 401 -16.27 -33.17 -2.61
N TYR A 402 -15.90 -32.88 -3.87
CA TYR A 402 -14.56 -32.45 -4.24
C TYR A 402 -14.43 -30.92 -4.39
N ALA A 403 -15.53 -30.19 -4.30
CA ALA A 403 -15.55 -28.75 -4.55
C ALA A 403 -14.53 -27.98 -3.72
N GLY A 404 -14.43 -28.27 -2.42
CA GLY A 404 -13.46 -27.61 -1.53
C GLY A 404 -12.00 -27.87 -1.90
N ILE A 405 -11.66 -29.12 -2.27
CA ILE A 405 -10.29 -29.50 -2.65
C ILE A 405 -9.92 -28.85 -3.97
N ILE A 406 -10.84 -28.80 -4.92
CA ILE A 406 -10.61 -28.19 -6.24
C ILE A 406 -10.45 -26.68 -6.11
N LEU A 407 -11.29 -26.02 -5.31
CA LEU A 407 -11.14 -24.59 -5.02
C LEU A 407 -9.78 -24.29 -4.40
N PHE A 408 -9.38 -25.05 -3.39
CA PHE A 408 -8.05 -24.92 -2.80
C PHE A 408 -6.94 -25.13 -3.84
N GLY A 409 -7.10 -26.12 -4.72
CA GLY A 409 -6.17 -26.37 -5.83
C GLY A 409 -6.06 -25.20 -6.80
N ILE A 410 -7.16 -24.53 -7.14
CA ILE A 410 -7.19 -23.33 -8.01
C ILE A 410 -6.41 -22.18 -7.34
N TYR A 411 -6.66 -21.91 -6.05
CA TYR A 411 -5.94 -20.88 -5.31
C TYR A 411 -4.45 -21.17 -5.22
N LEU A 412 -4.08 -22.42 -4.91
CA LEU A 412 -2.69 -22.84 -4.84
C LEU A 412 -2.00 -22.76 -6.20
N CYS A 413 -2.67 -23.19 -7.27
CA CYS A 413 -2.16 -23.12 -8.64
C CYS A 413 -1.91 -21.67 -9.06
N GLY A 414 -2.85 -20.75 -8.79
CA GLY A 414 -2.68 -19.32 -9.05
C GLY A 414 -1.46 -18.73 -8.33
N PHE A 415 -1.25 -19.09 -7.07
CA PHE A 415 -0.10 -18.66 -6.29
C PHE A 415 1.23 -19.23 -6.85
N LEU A 416 1.26 -20.50 -7.19
CA LEU A 416 2.46 -21.14 -7.77
C LEU A 416 2.83 -20.53 -9.13
N ILE A 417 1.83 -20.32 -10.00
CA ILE A 417 2.02 -19.66 -11.29
C ILE A 417 2.58 -18.26 -11.08
N ALA A 418 2.07 -17.50 -10.11
CA ALA A 418 2.56 -16.18 -9.78
C ALA A 418 4.05 -16.19 -9.39
N LEU A 419 4.49 -17.13 -8.56
CA LEU A 419 5.89 -17.27 -8.15
C LEU A 419 6.80 -17.68 -9.32
N ILE A 420 6.36 -18.62 -10.16
CA ILE A 420 7.10 -19.07 -11.35
C ILE A 420 7.25 -17.90 -12.33
N LEU A 421 6.15 -17.19 -12.58
CA LEU A 421 6.16 -16.04 -13.48
C LEU A 421 7.04 -14.91 -12.93
N ALA A 422 7.03 -14.67 -11.60
CA ALA A 422 7.94 -13.74 -10.95
C ALA A 422 9.40 -14.04 -11.31
N LYS A 423 9.79 -15.29 -11.16
CA LYS A 423 11.15 -15.74 -11.45
C LYS A 423 11.50 -15.58 -12.93
N ILE A 424 10.59 -15.97 -13.83
CA ILE A 424 10.77 -15.83 -15.28
C ILE A 424 10.93 -14.35 -15.66
N LEU A 425 10.01 -13.49 -15.21
CA LEU A 425 10.05 -12.06 -15.50
C LEU A 425 11.30 -11.38 -14.92
N ARG A 426 11.77 -11.83 -13.74
CA ARG A 426 13.01 -11.32 -13.14
C ARG A 426 14.23 -11.64 -14.00
N ILE A 427 14.30 -12.84 -14.57
CA ILE A 427 15.43 -13.29 -15.39
C ILE A 427 15.42 -12.62 -16.76
N PHE A 428 14.27 -12.52 -17.42
CA PHE A 428 14.18 -12.09 -18.81
C PHE A 428 13.88 -10.60 -19.00
N VAL A 429 13.01 -10.01 -18.16
CA VAL A 429 12.48 -8.66 -18.37
C VAL A 429 13.06 -7.66 -17.35
N PHE A 430 12.99 -7.98 -16.06
CA PHE A 430 13.37 -7.07 -14.99
C PHE A 430 14.77 -7.37 -14.44
N ARG A 431 15.77 -7.48 -15.32
CA ARG A 431 17.16 -7.75 -14.94
C ARG A 431 17.73 -6.63 -14.06
N GLY A 432 18.56 -6.97 -13.09
CA GLY A 432 19.29 -6.05 -12.22
C GLY A 432 19.46 -6.59 -10.82
N GLU A 433 20.35 -5.97 -10.06
CA GLU A 433 20.58 -6.31 -8.65
C GLU A 433 19.36 -5.93 -7.82
N SER A 434 18.92 -6.81 -6.93
CA SER A 434 17.93 -6.50 -5.93
C SER A 434 18.59 -5.66 -4.84
N GLU A 435 17.92 -4.58 -4.43
CA GLU A 435 18.38 -3.81 -3.28
C GLU A 435 18.40 -4.71 -2.03
N PRO A 436 19.43 -4.59 -1.18
CA PRO A 436 19.46 -5.35 0.06
C PRO A 436 18.24 -5.00 0.92
N PHE A 437 17.60 -6.03 1.47
CA PHE A 437 16.46 -5.84 2.36
C PHE A 437 16.96 -5.38 3.72
N VAL A 438 16.96 -4.07 3.93
CA VAL A 438 17.20 -3.48 5.26
C VAL A 438 15.85 -3.01 5.78
N MET A 439 15.37 -3.64 6.83
CA MET A 439 14.12 -3.26 7.49
C MET A 439 14.33 -3.21 9.00
N GLU A 440 14.13 -2.03 9.56
CA GLU A 440 14.05 -1.90 11.02
C GLU A 440 12.77 -2.56 11.51
N MET A 441 12.89 -3.39 12.54
CA MET A 441 11.71 -3.97 13.19
C MET A 441 11.11 -2.94 14.16
N PRO A 442 9.97 -2.31 13.80
CA PRO A 442 9.32 -1.37 14.69
C PRO A 442 8.88 -2.10 15.96
N ARG A 443 8.83 -1.37 17.08
CA ARG A 443 8.33 -1.95 18.34
C ARG A 443 6.85 -2.26 18.23
N TYR A 444 6.39 -3.26 19.00
CA TYR A 444 4.97 -3.49 19.17
C TYR A 444 4.34 -2.28 19.87
N ARG A 445 3.37 -1.69 19.21
CA ARG A 445 2.59 -0.57 19.73
C ARG A 445 1.11 -0.88 19.57
N ILE A 446 0.33 -0.55 20.59
CA ILE A 446 -1.12 -0.53 20.45
C ILE A 446 -1.45 0.77 19.70
N PRO A 447 -2.01 0.68 18.48
CA PRO A 447 -2.31 1.86 17.69
C PRO A 447 -3.43 2.67 18.35
N THR A 448 -3.33 3.99 18.29
CA THR A 448 -4.39 4.86 18.76
C THR A 448 -5.56 4.85 17.77
N LEU A 449 -6.80 4.91 18.28
CA LEU A 449 -8.01 4.93 17.44
C LEU A 449 -7.98 6.06 16.40
N ARG A 450 -7.35 7.18 16.74
CA ARG A 450 -7.21 8.32 15.83
C ARG A 450 -6.35 7.98 14.61
N VAL A 451 -5.22 7.29 14.80
CA VAL A 451 -4.32 6.87 13.71
C VAL A 451 -5.02 5.85 12.81
N ILE A 452 -5.73 4.89 13.41
CA ILE A 452 -6.50 3.89 12.67
C ILE A 452 -7.57 4.58 11.82
N TRP A 453 -8.36 5.49 12.42
CA TRP A 453 -9.43 6.21 11.71
C TRP A 453 -8.92 6.97 10.50
N PHE A 454 -7.83 7.76 10.65
CA PHE A 454 -7.24 8.50 9.53
C PHE A 454 -6.68 7.57 8.45
N SER A 455 -6.08 6.45 8.83
CA SER A 455 -5.56 5.45 7.88
C SER A 455 -6.69 4.81 7.07
N VAL A 456 -7.74 4.34 7.75
CA VAL A 456 -8.91 3.71 7.12
C VAL A 456 -9.64 4.70 6.24
N TRP A 457 -9.96 5.90 6.75
CA TRP A 457 -10.65 6.94 5.98
C TRP A 457 -9.87 7.37 4.75
N GLY A 458 -8.56 7.63 4.90
CA GLY A 458 -7.70 8.03 3.78
C GLY A 458 -7.62 6.98 2.68
N LYS A 459 -7.46 5.70 3.05
CA LYS A 459 -7.41 4.58 2.09
C LYS A 459 -8.77 4.36 1.42
N SER A 460 -9.87 4.42 2.18
CA SER A 460 -11.25 4.26 1.66
C SER A 460 -11.66 5.43 0.73
N TYR A 461 -11.32 6.66 1.08
CA TYR A 461 -11.55 7.82 0.23
C TYR A 461 -10.78 7.74 -1.09
N LEU A 462 -9.51 7.31 -1.04
CA LEU A 462 -8.71 7.09 -2.25
C LEU A 462 -9.29 6.00 -3.14
N PHE A 463 -9.84 4.93 -2.55
CA PHE A 463 -10.55 3.90 -3.28
C PHE A 463 -11.78 4.49 -3.98
N LEU A 464 -12.66 5.16 -3.24
CA LEU A 464 -13.87 5.76 -3.78
C LEU A 464 -13.57 6.73 -4.93
N LYS A 465 -12.56 7.59 -4.75
CA LYS A 465 -12.16 8.57 -5.77
C LYS A 465 -11.60 7.93 -7.04
N LYS A 466 -10.78 6.86 -6.93
CA LYS A 466 -10.11 6.25 -8.09
C LYS A 466 -10.91 5.13 -8.72
N ALA A 467 -11.39 4.20 -7.93
CA ALA A 467 -12.16 3.08 -8.42
C ALA A 467 -13.58 3.51 -8.82
N GLY A 468 -14.21 4.37 -8.01
CA GLY A 468 -15.56 4.84 -8.28
C GLY A 468 -15.73 5.52 -9.64
N SER A 469 -14.80 6.39 -10.03
CA SER A 469 -14.87 7.05 -11.35
C SER A 469 -14.70 6.07 -12.51
N VAL A 470 -13.77 5.12 -12.41
CA VAL A 470 -13.51 4.14 -13.47
C VAL A 470 -14.66 3.14 -13.59
N ILE A 471 -15.16 2.65 -12.44
CA ILE A 471 -16.27 1.68 -12.42
C ILE A 471 -17.56 2.34 -12.93
N LEU A 472 -17.85 3.59 -12.56
CA LEU A 472 -19.02 4.31 -13.05
C LEU A 472 -18.99 4.50 -14.57
N ILE A 473 -17.86 4.95 -15.12
CA ILE A 473 -17.70 5.09 -16.57
C ILE A 473 -17.84 3.72 -17.25
N GLY A 474 -17.22 2.68 -16.68
CA GLY A 474 -17.33 1.32 -17.16
C GLY A 474 -18.78 0.80 -17.15
N ALA A 475 -19.50 1.03 -16.05
CA ALA A 475 -20.91 0.62 -15.91
C ALA A 475 -21.82 1.32 -16.94
N ILE A 476 -21.65 2.62 -17.16
CA ILE A 476 -22.40 3.36 -18.19
C ILE A 476 -22.07 2.83 -19.58
N LEU A 477 -20.79 2.57 -19.87
CA LEU A 477 -20.36 2.04 -21.16
C LEU A 477 -20.93 0.65 -21.41
N VAL A 478 -20.86 -0.25 -20.42
CA VAL A 478 -21.45 -1.59 -20.49
C VAL A 478 -22.97 -1.50 -20.65
N TRP A 479 -23.64 -0.60 -19.91
CA TRP A 479 -25.07 -0.37 -20.06
C TRP A 479 -25.41 0.07 -21.48
N ILE A 480 -24.67 1.01 -22.09
CA ILE A 480 -24.86 1.42 -23.48
C ILE A 480 -24.69 0.24 -24.44
N LEU A 481 -23.60 -0.52 -24.28
CA LEU A 481 -23.30 -1.67 -25.13
C LEU A 481 -24.39 -2.76 -25.05
N ALA A 482 -24.94 -3.00 -23.87
CA ALA A 482 -25.96 -4.01 -23.62
C ALA A 482 -27.37 -3.58 -24.07
N ASN A 483 -27.69 -2.27 -24.00
CA ASN A 483 -29.03 -1.75 -24.30
C ASN A 483 -29.20 -1.23 -25.74
N PHE A 484 -28.11 -1.06 -26.49
CA PHE A 484 -28.19 -0.53 -27.86
C PHE A 484 -27.54 -1.46 -28.88
N PRO A 485 -28.08 -1.54 -30.13
CA PRO A 485 -29.40 -1.09 -30.55
C PRO A 485 -30.52 -1.98 -30.00
N LYS A 486 -31.69 -1.44 -29.70
CA LYS A 486 -32.90 -2.21 -29.34
C LYS A 486 -33.64 -2.63 -30.60
N SER A 487 -34.10 -3.88 -30.65
CA SER A 487 -34.95 -4.36 -31.71
C SER A 487 -36.43 -4.20 -31.33
N THR A 488 -37.14 -3.35 -32.06
CA THR A 488 -38.60 -3.18 -31.89
C THR A 488 -39.40 -4.43 -32.26
N LEU A 489 -38.87 -5.22 -33.20
CA LEU A 489 -39.50 -6.47 -33.63
C LEU A 489 -39.57 -7.53 -32.51
N LEU A 490 -38.48 -7.66 -31.75
CA LEU A 490 -38.46 -8.59 -30.61
C LEU A 490 -39.41 -8.16 -29.49
N GLN A 491 -39.57 -6.87 -29.29
CA GLN A 491 -40.52 -6.33 -28.31
C GLN A 491 -41.99 -6.58 -28.75
N GLU A 492 -42.28 -6.43 -30.03
CA GLU A 492 -43.63 -6.74 -30.58
C GLU A 492 -43.96 -8.23 -30.52
N GLU A 493 -42.96 -9.10 -30.73
CA GLU A 493 -43.11 -10.54 -30.61
C GLU A 493 -43.38 -10.95 -29.16
N PHE A 494 -42.65 -10.39 -28.21
CA PHE A 494 -42.89 -10.60 -26.79
C PHE A 494 -44.30 -10.18 -26.38
N ASN A 495 -44.74 -8.97 -26.77
CA ASN A 495 -46.08 -8.48 -26.45
C ASN A 495 -47.18 -9.40 -27.03
N ARG A 496 -46.99 -9.94 -28.24
CA ARG A 496 -47.88 -10.93 -28.82
C ARG A 496 -47.93 -12.23 -28.02
N ASN A 497 -46.78 -12.72 -27.56
CA ASN A 497 -46.68 -13.94 -26.77
C ASN A 497 -47.33 -13.78 -25.39
N ILE A 498 -47.18 -12.64 -24.74
CA ILE A 498 -47.85 -12.33 -23.47
C ILE A 498 -49.37 -12.24 -23.66
N GLN A 499 -49.86 -11.55 -24.69
CA GLN A 499 -51.32 -11.51 -25.01
C GLN A 499 -51.90 -12.89 -25.30
N ALA A 500 -51.13 -13.76 -25.96
CA ALA A 500 -51.52 -15.14 -26.18
C ALA A 500 -51.58 -15.98 -24.88
N LEU A 501 -50.70 -15.68 -23.91
CA LEU A 501 -50.74 -16.29 -22.59
C LEU A 501 -51.94 -15.84 -21.76
N GLU A 502 -52.31 -14.57 -21.80
CA GLU A 502 -53.46 -14.03 -21.09
C GLU A 502 -54.81 -14.66 -21.58
N THR A 503 -54.84 -15.11 -22.83
CA THR A 503 -56.01 -15.79 -23.38
C THR A 503 -56.10 -17.28 -23.01
N GLN A 504 -55.04 -17.86 -22.46
CA GLN A 504 -54.99 -19.22 -21.93
C GLN A 504 -55.45 -19.22 -20.47
N ASN A 505 -56.48 -19.99 -20.10
CA ASN A 505 -56.93 -20.20 -18.72
C ASN A 505 -55.87 -20.97 -17.91
N LEU A 506 -54.73 -20.33 -17.61
CA LEU A 506 -53.64 -20.91 -16.83
C LEU A 506 -53.86 -20.58 -15.34
N SER A 507 -53.30 -21.41 -14.45
CA SER A 507 -53.22 -21.06 -13.04
C SER A 507 -52.24 -19.89 -12.86
N GLU A 508 -52.45 -19.10 -11.82
CA GLU A 508 -51.61 -17.91 -11.52
C GLU A 508 -50.11 -18.25 -11.49
N ARG A 509 -49.72 -19.38 -10.92
CA ARG A 509 -48.34 -19.89 -10.89
C ARG A 509 -47.80 -20.25 -12.28
N GLU A 510 -48.59 -20.96 -13.11
CA GLU A 510 -48.16 -21.33 -14.47
C GLU A 510 -48.05 -20.10 -15.38
N PHE A 511 -48.86 -19.08 -15.13
CA PHE A 511 -48.77 -17.81 -15.84
C PHE A 511 -47.47 -17.07 -15.48
N GLU A 512 -47.15 -16.95 -14.19
CA GLU A 512 -45.91 -16.31 -13.72
C GLU A 512 -44.65 -17.04 -14.22
N GLU A 513 -44.61 -18.38 -14.16
CA GLU A 513 -43.50 -19.17 -14.70
C GLU A 513 -43.28 -18.95 -16.19
N LYS A 514 -44.36 -18.99 -16.99
CA LYS A 514 -44.26 -18.77 -18.43
C LYS A 514 -43.90 -17.32 -18.77
N GLN A 515 -44.44 -16.36 -18.06
CA GLN A 515 -44.10 -14.96 -18.21
C GLN A 515 -42.59 -14.74 -17.96
N LYS A 516 -42.05 -15.30 -16.89
CA LYS A 516 -40.64 -15.26 -16.57
C LYS A 516 -39.75 -15.86 -17.67
N ILE A 517 -40.18 -16.98 -18.26
CA ILE A 517 -39.45 -17.60 -19.39
C ILE A 517 -39.46 -16.68 -20.62
N TYR A 518 -40.59 -16.06 -20.95
CA TYR A 518 -40.65 -15.14 -22.09
C TYR A 518 -39.86 -13.85 -21.85
N GLU A 519 -39.87 -13.33 -20.64
CA GLU A 519 -39.04 -12.18 -20.24
C GLU A 519 -37.53 -12.48 -20.38
N ASN A 520 -37.10 -13.64 -19.89
CA ASN A 520 -35.70 -14.07 -20.02
C ASN A 520 -35.28 -14.25 -21.48
N ASN A 521 -36.14 -14.86 -22.31
CA ASN A 521 -35.89 -15.03 -23.74
C ASN A 521 -35.82 -13.68 -24.48
N LEU A 522 -36.65 -12.72 -24.09
CA LEU A 522 -36.60 -11.36 -24.64
C LEU A 522 -35.28 -10.68 -24.27
N LEU A 523 -34.88 -10.78 -23.01
CA LEU A 523 -33.60 -10.19 -22.52
C LEU A 523 -32.40 -10.80 -23.24
N GLU A 524 -32.39 -12.13 -23.41
CA GLU A 524 -31.34 -12.83 -24.16
C GLU A 524 -31.27 -12.37 -25.62
N SER A 525 -32.41 -12.38 -26.33
CA SER A 525 -32.48 -12.00 -27.74
C SER A 525 -32.15 -10.52 -27.97
N GLN A 526 -32.56 -9.63 -27.06
CA GLN A 526 -32.17 -8.22 -27.11
C GLN A 526 -30.70 -8.01 -26.87
N LEU A 527 -30.11 -8.75 -25.92
CA LEU A 527 -28.67 -8.67 -25.63
C LEU A 527 -27.85 -9.21 -26.81
N GLU A 528 -28.29 -10.30 -27.46
CA GLU A 528 -27.67 -10.83 -28.68
C GLU A 528 -27.65 -9.79 -29.81
N TYR A 529 -28.79 -9.08 -30.01
CA TYR A 529 -28.89 -8.03 -31.02
C TYR A 529 -28.09 -6.76 -30.70
N SER A 530 -27.77 -6.52 -29.44
CA SER A 530 -27.04 -5.35 -28.94
C SER A 530 -25.58 -5.29 -29.42
N PHE A 531 -24.91 -4.14 -29.21
CA PHE A 531 -23.48 -4.04 -29.47
C PHE A 531 -22.65 -5.04 -28.63
N ALA A 532 -23.08 -5.35 -27.41
CA ALA A 532 -22.42 -6.35 -26.57
C ALA A 532 -22.49 -7.75 -27.20
N GLY A 533 -23.67 -8.18 -27.70
CA GLY A 533 -23.84 -9.45 -28.40
C GLY A 533 -23.00 -9.53 -29.67
N ARG A 534 -23.03 -8.47 -30.50
CA ARG A 534 -22.19 -8.41 -31.74
C ARG A 534 -20.69 -8.49 -31.42
N LEU A 535 -20.24 -7.85 -30.35
CA LEU A 535 -18.85 -7.93 -29.88
C LEU A 535 -18.54 -9.33 -29.36
N GLY A 536 -19.48 -9.98 -28.67
CA GLY A 536 -19.39 -11.37 -28.23
C GLY A 536 -19.16 -12.32 -29.39
N HIS A 537 -19.98 -12.25 -30.45
CA HIS A 537 -19.83 -13.04 -31.68
C HIS A 537 -18.50 -12.73 -32.41
N ALA A 538 -18.06 -11.47 -32.42
CA ALA A 538 -16.75 -11.11 -33.01
C ALA A 538 -15.57 -11.69 -32.25
N LEU A 539 -15.67 -11.88 -30.94
CA LEU A 539 -14.62 -12.46 -30.09
C LEU A 539 -14.72 -14.00 -29.98
N GLU A 540 -15.89 -14.57 -30.28
CA GLU A 540 -16.12 -16.01 -30.21
C GLU A 540 -15.03 -16.83 -30.94
N PRO A 541 -14.57 -16.49 -32.18
CA PRO A 541 -13.52 -17.25 -32.85
C PRO A 541 -12.17 -17.29 -32.08
N ILE A 542 -11.89 -16.27 -31.27
CA ILE A 542 -10.68 -16.19 -30.45
C ILE A 542 -10.79 -17.13 -29.25
N PHE A 543 -11.98 -17.24 -28.66
CA PHE A 543 -12.23 -18.03 -27.46
C PHE A 543 -12.81 -19.42 -27.74
N ALA A 544 -13.24 -19.70 -28.97
CA ALA A 544 -13.75 -21.01 -29.41
C ALA A 544 -12.79 -22.18 -29.11
N PRO A 545 -11.42 -22.03 -29.20
CA PRO A 545 -10.52 -23.10 -28.80
C PRO A 545 -10.58 -23.46 -27.30
N LEU A 546 -11.12 -22.55 -26.47
CA LEU A 546 -11.35 -22.78 -25.04
C LEU A 546 -12.76 -23.31 -24.74
N GLY A 547 -13.59 -23.51 -25.77
CA GLY A 547 -14.96 -23.95 -25.63
C GLY A 547 -15.94 -22.83 -25.22
N PHE A 548 -15.55 -21.55 -25.39
CA PHE A 548 -16.41 -20.41 -25.06
C PHE A 548 -17.29 -20.05 -26.28
N ASP A 549 -18.55 -19.87 -26.02
CA ASP A 549 -19.50 -19.32 -26.94
C ASP A 549 -19.59 -17.77 -26.86
N TRP A 550 -20.45 -17.16 -27.65
CA TRP A 550 -20.65 -15.71 -27.63
C TRP A 550 -21.18 -15.23 -26.28
N ARG A 551 -21.99 -16.03 -25.54
CA ARG A 551 -22.55 -15.70 -24.23
C ARG A 551 -21.44 -15.54 -23.18
N LEU A 552 -20.53 -16.51 -23.10
CA LEU A 552 -19.35 -16.43 -22.23
C LEU A 552 -18.44 -15.27 -22.62
N SER A 553 -18.31 -14.98 -23.92
CA SER A 553 -17.53 -13.83 -24.41
C SER A 553 -18.16 -12.49 -23.97
N VAL A 554 -19.47 -12.35 -24.00
CA VAL A 554 -20.18 -11.16 -23.47
C VAL A 554 -19.99 -11.06 -21.96
N ALA A 555 -20.12 -12.16 -21.23
CA ALA A 555 -19.92 -12.18 -19.78
C ALA A 555 -18.49 -11.75 -19.40
N LEU A 556 -17.47 -12.13 -20.18
CA LEU A 556 -16.10 -11.64 -19.97
C LEU A 556 -15.98 -10.13 -20.18
N ILE A 557 -16.66 -9.57 -21.19
CA ILE A 557 -16.65 -8.12 -21.46
C ILE A 557 -17.29 -7.37 -20.28
N THR A 558 -18.44 -7.82 -19.81
CA THR A 558 -19.10 -7.21 -18.63
C THR A 558 -18.24 -7.33 -17.37
N GLY A 559 -17.51 -8.45 -17.22
CA GLY A 559 -16.56 -8.70 -16.15
C GLY A 559 -15.36 -7.73 -16.10
N PHE A 560 -15.04 -7.02 -17.19
CA PHE A 560 -14.06 -5.93 -17.16
C PHE A 560 -14.52 -4.75 -16.31
N SER A 561 -15.81 -4.47 -16.27
CA SER A 561 -16.37 -3.40 -15.42
C SER A 561 -16.36 -3.83 -13.95
N ALA A 562 -16.94 -4.97 -13.64
CA ALA A 562 -16.93 -5.58 -12.31
C ALA A 562 -16.99 -7.11 -12.47
N LYS A 563 -16.12 -7.83 -11.76
CA LYS A 563 -16.00 -9.28 -11.90
C LYS A 563 -17.27 -10.02 -11.48
N GLU A 564 -18.02 -9.46 -10.57
CA GLU A 564 -19.29 -9.98 -10.07
C GLU A 564 -20.37 -9.99 -11.17
N MET A 565 -20.31 -9.05 -12.11
CA MET A 565 -21.24 -8.97 -13.24
C MET A 565 -21.17 -10.18 -14.17
N VAL A 566 -20.05 -10.92 -14.16
CA VAL A 566 -19.91 -12.15 -14.96
C VAL A 566 -21.00 -13.15 -14.59
N VAL A 567 -21.20 -13.41 -13.31
CA VAL A 567 -22.19 -14.42 -12.83
C VAL A 567 -23.61 -13.96 -13.14
N THR A 568 -23.95 -12.69 -12.88
CA THR A 568 -25.26 -12.12 -13.18
C THR A 568 -25.55 -12.17 -14.69
N THR A 569 -24.57 -11.80 -15.53
CA THR A 569 -24.70 -11.85 -16.98
C THR A 569 -24.90 -13.29 -17.48
N LEU A 570 -24.16 -14.25 -16.93
CA LEU A 570 -24.32 -15.66 -17.27
C LEU A 570 -25.70 -16.19 -16.84
N GLY A 571 -26.18 -15.78 -15.66
CA GLY A 571 -27.51 -16.12 -15.16
C GLY A 571 -28.62 -15.69 -16.14
N VAL A 572 -28.55 -14.46 -16.64
CA VAL A 572 -29.48 -13.94 -17.63
C VAL A 572 -29.36 -14.67 -18.97
N LEU A 573 -28.13 -14.87 -19.47
CA LEU A 573 -27.86 -15.45 -20.79
C LEU A 573 -28.16 -16.94 -20.90
N TYR A 574 -28.11 -17.68 -19.78
CA TYR A 574 -28.48 -19.10 -19.76
C TYR A 574 -29.88 -19.36 -19.19
N ALA A 575 -30.73 -18.33 -19.15
CA ALA A 575 -32.12 -18.38 -18.66
C ALA A 575 -32.26 -18.86 -17.19
N LEU A 576 -31.20 -18.74 -16.43
CA LEU A 576 -31.25 -18.88 -14.98
C LEU A 576 -31.61 -17.50 -14.44
N GLY A 577 -32.87 -17.27 -14.02
CA GLY A 577 -33.29 -15.97 -13.47
C GLY A 577 -32.37 -15.53 -12.31
N GLU A 578 -32.24 -14.23 -12.09
CA GLU A 578 -31.41 -13.65 -11.02
C GLU A 578 -31.67 -14.29 -9.63
N GLU A 579 -32.94 -14.67 -9.35
CA GLU A 579 -33.35 -15.31 -8.10
C GLU A 579 -32.86 -16.78 -7.96
N ALA A 580 -32.74 -17.53 -9.06
CA ALA A 580 -32.30 -18.92 -9.02
C ALA A 580 -30.78 -19.04 -8.70
N VAL A 581 -30.00 -18.09 -9.16
CA VAL A 581 -28.54 -18.09 -8.88
C VAL A 581 -28.26 -17.72 -7.42
N ASP A 582 -29.06 -16.84 -6.84
CA ASP A 582 -28.86 -16.38 -5.43
C ASP A 582 -29.36 -17.42 -4.42
N ASP A 583 -30.45 -18.12 -4.70
CA ASP A 583 -31.03 -19.16 -3.84
C ASP A 583 -30.18 -20.43 -3.84
N ASP A 584 -29.67 -20.87 -4.99
CA ASP A 584 -28.79 -22.04 -5.07
C ASP A 584 -27.42 -21.79 -4.41
N LEU A 585 -26.87 -20.60 -4.53
CA LEU A 585 -25.64 -20.22 -3.85
C LEU A 585 -25.83 -20.08 -2.33
N LYS A 586 -26.97 -19.55 -1.87
CA LYS A 586 -27.31 -19.48 -0.43
C LYS A 586 -27.59 -20.83 0.17
N ASN A 587 -28.27 -21.72 -0.55
CA ASN A 587 -28.56 -23.07 -0.07
C ASN A 587 -27.32 -23.99 -0.02
N GLN A 588 -26.35 -23.79 -0.91
CA GLN A 588 -25.07 -24.51 -0.87
C GLN A 588 -24.10 -24.00 0.23
N SER A 589 -24.24 -22.75 0.68
CA SER A 589 -23.45 -22.22 1.79
C SER A 589 -23.96 -22.65 3.17
N LEU A 590 -25.15 -23.27 3.26
CA LEU A 590 -25.76 -23.76 4.50
C LEU A 590 -25.69 -25.28 4.67
N GLN A 591 -25.20 -26.01 3.68
CA GLN A 591 -24.82 -27.43 3.78
C GLN A 591 -23.30 -27.59 3.82
#